data_03a754cc47ff2c1dd556bc6e6269f03d
#
_entry.id   03a754cc47ff2c1dd556bc6e6269f03d
#
_cell.length_a   1.000
_cell.length_b   1.000
_cell.length_c   1.000
_cell.angle_alpha   90.00
_cell.angle_beta   90.00
_cell.angle_gamma   90.00
#
_symmetry.space_group_name_H-M   'P 1'
#
loop_
_entity.id
_entity.type
_entity.pdbx_description
1 polymer ?
#
loop_
_entity_poly.entity_id
_entity_poly.type
_entity_poly.pdbx_seq_one_letter_code
_entity_poly.pdbx_strand_id
1 'polypeptide(L)'
;MTGRRPTIEQQEFVLESSGRAVLAFLADGLERARELCSQHWFIDELASYRSCGHPIWDGTADLRIRRANPSEATEVQIALATERCRREYDGYVFVFFVPVDAGLQ
;
A
#
# COMPACT_ATOMS: atom_id res chain seq x y z
N MET A 1 6.66 20.20 25.94
CA MET A 1 6.29 19.68 25.73
C MET A 1 6.29 19.10 25.65
N THR A 2 6.35 18.96 25.59
CA THR A 2 6.22 18.31 25.52
C THR A 2 6.20 17.56 25.14
N GLY A 3 6.51 17.69 25.58
CA GLY A 3 6.80 16.43 25.34
C GLY A 3 6.22 15.70 24.21
N ARG A 4 5.51 16.26 23.73
CA ARG A 4 4.88 15.71 22.64
C ARG A 4 5.74 15.85 21.43
N ARG A 5 6.07 14.81 20.80
CA ARG A 5 6.74 14.94 19.55
C ARG A 5 5.76 15.41 18.49
N PRO A 6 6.29 16.09 17.47
CA PRO A 6 5.42 16.53 16.38
C PRO A 6 4.73 15.33 15.76
N THR A 7 3.50 15.50 15.41
CA THR A 7 2.78 14.47 14.69
C THR A 7 3.38 14.36 13.31
N ILE A 8 3.80 13.16 12.98
CA ILE A 8 4.25 12.89 11.63
C ILE A 8 3.03 12.51 10.83
N GLU A 9 2.69 13.37 9.92
CA GLU A 9 1.52 13.13 9.09
C GLU A 9 1.82 12.06 8.07
N GLN A 10 1.04 11.02 8.10
CA GLN A 10 1.14 10.02 7.06
C GLN A 10 0.43 10.51 5.81
N GLN A 11 1.03 10.20 4.68
CA GLN A 11 0.50 10.58 3.38
C GLN A 11 0.18 9.34 2.59
N GLU A 12 -0.72 9.50 1.63
CA GLU A 12 -1.16 8.39 0.81
C GLU A 12 -0.28 8.29 -0.42
N PHE A 13 0.22 7.10 -0.68
CA PHE A 13 1.07 6.81 -1.84
C PHE A 13 0.47 5.68 -2.64
N VAL A 14 0.82 5.63 -3.92
CA VAL A 14 0.35 4.59 -4.84
C VAL A 14 1.57 3.89 -5.42
N LEU A 15 1.50 2.57 -5.43
CA LEU A 15 2.48 1.74 -6.10
C LEU A 15 1.97 1.38 -7.48
N GLU A 16 2.76 1.67 -8.50
CA GLU A 16 2.44 1.34 -9.88
C GLU A 16 3.38 0.27 -10.41
N SER A 17 2.85 -0.59 -11.23
CA SER A 17 3.64 -1.58 -11.96
C SER A 17 3.41 -1.32 -13.44
N SER A 18 4.45 -0.99 -14.16
CA SER A 18 4.40 -0.67 -15.59
C SER A 18 3.35 0.41 -15.88
N GLY A 19 3.31 1.44 -15.03
CA GLY A 19 2.41 2.57 -15.21
C GLY A 19 0.97 2.33 -14.78
N ARG A 20 0.69 1.16 -14.22
CA ARG A 20 -0.66 0.83 -13.78
C ARG A 20 -0.71 0.85 -12.27
N ALA A 21 -1.68 1.56 -11.72
CA ALA A 21 -1.85 1.62 -10.27
C ALA A 21 -2.27 0.26 -9.74
N VAL A 22 -1.52 -0.25 -8.77
CA VAL A 22 -1.77 -1.57 -8.19
C VAL A 22 -2.38 -1.45 -6.81
N LEU A 23 -1.75 -0.69 -5.95
CA LEU A 23 -2.26 -0.53 -4.58
C LEU A 23 -1.86 0.82 -4.02
N ALA A 24 -2.55 1.22 -2.96
CA ALA A 24 -2.24 2.44 -2.23
C ALA A 24 -1.96 2.10 -0.78
N PHE A 25 -1.17 2.94 -0.13
CA PHE A 25 -0.77 2.71 1.25
C PHE A 25 -0.34 4.03 1.90
N LEU A 26 -0.08 3.98 3.19
CA LEU A 26 0.32 5.16 3.96
C LEU A 26 1.80 5.10 4.32
N ALA A 27 2.45 6.25 4.27
CA ALA A 27 3.82 6.39 4.73
C ALA A 27 4.06 7.84 5.11
N ASP A 28 5.08 8.10 5.92
CA ASP A 28 5.36 9.47 6.37
C ASP A 28 6.13 10.30 5.35
N GLY A 29 6.46 9.74 4.20
CA GLY A 29 7.13 10.48 3.14
C GLY A 29 7.53 9.53 2.04
N LEU A 30 7.99 10.09 0.93
CA LEU A 30 8.34 9.29 -0.24
C LEU A 30 9.47 8.31 0.07
N GLU A 31 10.45 8.74 0.85
CA GLU A 31 11.55 7.87 1.22
C GLU A 31 11.09 6.67 2.01
N ARG A 32 10.21 6.91 2.97
CA ARG A 32 9.64 5.82 3.76
C ARG A 32 8.80 4.90 2.90
N ALA A 33 8.06 5.49 1.95
CA ALA A 33 7.26 4.70 1.04
C ALA A 33 8.14 3.75 0.22
N ARG A 34 9.25 4.26 -0.27
CA ARG A 34 10.20 3.44 -1.02
C ARG A 34 10.82 2.37 -0.16
N GLU A 35 11.15 2.73 1.07
CA GLU A 35 11.73 1.79 2.02
C GLU A 35 10.80 0.63 2.31
N LEU A 36 9.53 0.95 2.54
CA LEU A 36 8.53 -0.08 2.79
C LEU A 36 8.43 -1.04 1.62
N CYS A 37 8.37 -0.49 0.41
CA CYS A 37 8.18 -1.31 -0.78
C CYS A 37 9.43 -2.08 -1.18
N SER A 38 10.56 -1.84 -0.51
CA SER A 38 11.77 -2.60 -0.78
C SER A 38 12.00 -3.71 0.24
N GLN A 39 11.13 -3.84 1.23
CA GLN A 39 11.26 -4.90 2.22
C GLN A 39 11.01 -6.25 1.58
N HIS A 40 11.77 -7.25 2.02
CA HIS A 40 11.63 -8.60 1.48
C HIS A 40 10.21 -9.13 1.64
N TRP A 41 9.63 -8.93 2.81
CA TRP A 41 8.29 -9.45 3.07
C TRP A 41 7.26 -8.81 2.11
N PHE A 42 7.45 -7.51 1.82
CA PHE A 42 6.53 -6.81 0.94
C PHE A 42 6.66 -7.32 -0.49
N ILE A 43 7.89 -7.48 -0.94
CA ILE A 43 8.18 -7.97 -2.30
C ILE A 43 7.64 -9.39 -2.46
N ASP A 44 7.86 -10.23 -1.46
CA ASP A 44 7.37 -11.62 -1.50
C ASP A 44 5.84 -11.67 -1.55
N GLU A 45 5.20 -10.83 -0.75
CA GLU A 45 3.74 -10.75 -0.74
C GLU A 45 3.22 -10.26 -2.08
N LEU A 46 3.83 -9.21 -2.60
CA LEU A 46 3.41 -8.64 -3.88
C LEU A 46 3.53 -9.67 -4.99
N ALA A 47 4.62 -10.43 -4.99
CA ALA A 47 4.85 -11.43 -6.02
C ALA A 47 3.88 -12.59 -5.92
N SER A 48 3.26 -12.79 -4.76
CA SER A 48 2.36 -13.91 -4.55
C SER A 48 0.91 -13.60 -4.94
N TYR A 49 0.56 -12.32 -5.08
CA TYR A 49 -0.81 -11.95 -5.37
C TYR A 49 -1.13 -12.14 -6.84
N ARG A 50 -2.37 -12.53 -7.09
CA ARG A 50 -2.86 -12.74 -8.44
C ARG A 50 -4.17 -12.00 -8.64
N SER A 51 -4.43 -11.63 -9.88
CA SER A 51 -5.68 -11.01 -10.27
C SER A 51 -6.21 -11.79 -11.45
N CYS A 52 -7.35 -12.41 -11.28
CA CYS A 52 -7.96 -13.26 -12.33
C CYS A 52 -6.98 -14.34 -12.82
N GLY A 53 -6.24 -14.92 -11.91
CA GLY A 53 -5.31 -15.99 -12.20
C GLY A 53 -3.94 -15.56 -12.71
N HIS A 54 -3.74 -14.26 -12.89
CA HIS A 54 -2.46 -13.73 -13.39
C HIS A 54 -1.72 -12.98 -12.30
N PRO A 55 -0.40 -13.06 -12.26
CA PRO A 55 0.34 -12.29 -11.25
C PRO A 55 0.07 -10.80 -11.39
N ILE A 56 -0.13 -10.13 -10.26
CA ILE A 56 -0.28 -8.69 -10.26
C ILE A 56 1.03 -8.03 -10.67
N TRP A 57 2.13 -8.63 -10.23
CA TRP A 57 3.48 -8.18 -10.57
C TRP A 57 4.30 -9.40 -10.92
N ASP A 58 4.97 -9.35 -12.05
CA ASP A 58 5.71 -10.51 -12.56
C ASP A 58 7.11 -10.65 -11.97
N GLY A 59 7.49 -9.77 -11.06
CA GLY A 59 8.80 -9.82 -10.43
C GLY A 59 9.85 -9.01 -11.15
N THR A 60 9.57 -8.54 -12.36
CA THR A 60 10.57 -7.82 -13.15
C THR A 60 10.10 -6.46 -13.63
N ALA A 61 8.78 -6.24 -13.71
CA ALA A 61 8.27 -4.95 -14.18
C ALA A 61 8.66 -3.85 -13.20
N ASP A 62 8.90 -2.66 -13.74
CA ASP A 62 9.27 -1.52 -12.92
C ASP A 62 8.17 -1.17 -11.95
N LEU A 63 8.57 -0.99 -10.70
CA LEU A 63 7.67 -0.51 -9.66
C LEU A 63 7.97 0.96 -9.42
N ARG A 64 6.92 1.77 -9.41
CA ARG A 64 7.05 3.20 -9.15
C ARG A 64 6.13 3.60 -8.02
N ILE A 65 6.58 4.59 -7.26
CA ILE A 65 5.80 5.08 -6.13
C ILE A 65 5.53 6.56 -6.37
N ARG A 66 4.28 6.96 -6.22
CA ARG A 66 3.88 8.37 -6.36
C ARG A 66 2.85 8.71 -5.31
N ARG A 67 2.63 10.01 -5.14
CA ARG A 67 1.56 10.46 -4.26
C ARG A 67 0.21 10.08 -4.86
N ALA A 68 -0.71 9.73 -3.98
CA ALA A 68 -2.06 9.42 -4.40
C ALA A 68 -2.78 10.70 -4.83
N ASN A 69 -3.68 10.58 -5.80
CA ASN A 69 -4.57 11.68 -6.12
C ASN A 69 -5.71 11.72 -5.09
N PRO A 70 -6.55 12.78 -5.09
CA PRO A 70 -7.59 12.89 -4.06
C PRO A 70 -8.54 11.71 -3.99
N SER A 71 -8.88 11.13 -5.12
CA SER A 71 -9.79 9.98 -5.15
C SER A 71 -9.14 8.75 -4.52
N GLU A 72 -7.89 8.51 -4.85
CA GLU A 72 -7.12 7.41 -4.29
C GLU A 72 -6.90 7.61 -2.80
N ALA A 73 -6.59 8.84 -2.41
CA ALA A 73 -6.39 9.16 -1.00
C ALA A 73 -7.65 8.90 -0.18
N THR A 74 -8.80 9.22 -0.74
CA THR A 74 -10.07 8.97 -0.06
C THR A 74 -10.26 7.48 0.20
N GLU A 75 -9.92 6.64 -0.79
CA GLU A 75 -10.03 5.20 -0.62
C GLU A 75 -9.15 4.71 0.52
N VAL A 76 -7.94 5.24 0.61
CA VAL A 76 -7.03 4.86 1.68
C VAL A 76 -7.59 5.27 3.04
N GLN A 77 -8.15 6.47 3.13
CA GLN A 77 -8.70 6.95 4.41
C GLN A 77 -9.90 6.14 4.85
N ILE A 78 -10.74 5.73 3.91
CA ILE A 78 -11.87 4.88 4.22
C ILE A 78 -11.39 3.52 4.75
N ALA A 79 -10.40 2.95 4.07
CA ALA A 79 -9.84 1.67 4.49
C ALA A 79 -9.19 1.79 5.86
N LEU A 80 -8.48 2.88 6.11
CA LEU A 80 -7.84 3.10 7.40
C LEU A 80 -8.87 3.15 8.53
N ALA A 81 -9.96 3.88 8.30
CA ALA A 81 -11.00 3.98 9.31
C ALA A 81 -11.60 2.61 9.62
N THR A 82 -11.76 1.79 8.58
CA THR A 82 -12.27 0.44 8.75
C THR A 82 -11.30 -0.43 9.52
N GLU A 83 -10.03 -0.37 9.16
CA GLU A 83 -9.01 -1.21 9.80
C GLU A 83 -8.81 -0.86 11.26
N ARG A 84 -8.92 0.42 11.60
CA ARG A 84 -8.74 0.85 12.98
C ARG A 84 -9.79 0.29 13.91
N CYS A 85 -10.92 -0.12 13.35
CA CYS A 85 -11.98 -0.75 14.16
C CYS A 85 -11.71 -2.22 14.40
N ARG A 86 -10.70 -2.78 13.76
CA ARG A 86 -10.41 -4.20 13.89
C ARG A 86 -9.37 -4.43 14.96
N ARG A 87 -9.53 -5.53 15.67
CA ARG A 87 -8.63 -5.88 16.74
C ARG A 87 -7.22 -6.12 16.29
N GLU A 88 -7.05 -6.55 15.06
CA GLU A 88 -5.77 -7.02 14.57
C GLU A 88 -5.06 -6.01 13.70
N TYR A 89 -5.40 -4.74 13.85
CA TYR A 89 -4.75 -3.70 13.08
C TYR A 89 -3.26 -3.65 13.46
N ASP A 90 -2.40 -3.84 12.46
CA ASP A 90 -0.96 -3.91 12.67
C ASP A 90 -0.23 -2.65 12.26
N GLY A 91 -0.94 -1.60 11.92
CA GLY A 91 -0.33 -0.34 11.51
C GLY A 91 -0.16 -0.17 10.02
N TYR A 92 -0.50 -1.18 9.24
CA TYR A 92 -0.41 -1.10 7.78
C TYR A 92 -1.78 -1.17 7.15
N VAL A 93 -2.00 -0.35 6.14
CA VAL A 93 -3.23 -0.36 5.36
C VAL A 93 -2.84 -0.40 3.90
N PHE A 94 -3.35 -1.39 3.19
CA PHE A 94 -3.13 -1.51 1.76
C PHE A 94 -4.48 -1.59 1.06
N VAL A 95 -4.65 -0.76 0.03
CA VAL A 95 -5.88 -0.74 -0.75
C VAL A 95 -5.50 -1.13 -2.17
N PHE A 96 -6.03 -2.24 -2.64
CA PHE A 96 -5.72 -2.72 -3.99
C PHE A 96 -6.67 -2.09 -5.00
N PHE A 97 -6.11 -1.62 -6.10
CA PHE A 97 -6.88 -1.05 -7.19
C PHE A 97 -7.16 -2.07 -8.29
N VAL A 98 -6.61 -3.26 -8.15
CA VAL A 98 -6.92 -4.37 -9.03
C VAL A 98 -7.53 -5.47 -8.18
N PRO A 99 -8.41 -6.30 -8.74
CA PRO A 99 -8.96 -7.41 -7.96
C PRO A 99 -7.85 -8.36 -7.55
N VAL A 100 -7.90 -8.81 -6.31
CA VAL A 100 -6.93 -9.78 -5.81
C VAL A 100 -7.69 -11.07 -5.59
N ASP A 101 -7.20 -12.16 -6.18
CA ASP A 101 -7.86 -13.45 -6.06
C ASP A 101 -7.83 -13.91 -4.60
N ALA A 102 -8.94 -14.46 -4.14
CA ALA A 102 -9.01 -15.05 -2.82
C ALA A 102 -8.14 -16.31 -2.84
N GLY A 103 -7.36 -16.40 -1.90
CA GLY A 103 -6.36 -17.39 -1.89
C GLY A 103 -6.87 -18.81 -2.11
N LEU A 104 -6.76 -19.08 -2.25
CA LEU A 104 -6.95 -20.00 -2.12
C LEU A 104 -6.50 -20.78 -2.09
N GLN A 105 -6.32 -20.83 -1.92
CA GLN A 105 -6.13 -21.35 -1.82
C GLN A 105 -5.97 -22.11 -1.89
#